data_cf1db463c48d20543bb474c82bf5ee34
#
_entry.id   cf1db463c48d20543bb474c82bf5ee34
#
_cell.length_a   1.000
_cell.length_b   1.000
_cell.length_c   1.000
_cell.angle_alpha   90.00
_cell.angle_beta   90.00
_cell.angle_gamma   90.00
#
_symmetry.space_group_name_H-M   'P 1'
#
loop_
_entity.id
_entity.type
_entity.pdbx_description
1 polymer ?
#
loop_
_entity_poly.entity_id
_entity_poly.type
_entity_poly.pdbx_seq_one_letter_code
_entity_poly.pdbx_strand_id
1 'polypeptide(L)'
;MSRTNFDQLLQAGCHFGHLRRKWNPAMAPYIYTERNGIHIIDLHKTVAKIDEAAEALKQIAKSGKKILFVATKKQTKDVVAEKAASVNMPYVIERWPGGMLTNFPTIRKAVKKMANIDKLMNDGTYSNLSKRELLQVTRQRAKLEKNLGSIADLTRLPSALFVIDVCKESIAVKEANRLGIPVFGIVDTNSNPKDIDFIIPANDDAKDSIEVILNACCGAIAEGLEERKVEKADEKAAEAQGEEAAEGKAKRGARKARKDAPAAEANEE
;
A
#
# COMPACT_ATOMS: atom_id res chain seq x y z
N MET A 1 -1.60 23.13 2.74
CA MET A 1 -3.06 23.20 2.96
C MET A 1 -3.49 21.89 3.55
N SER A 2 -4.38 21.88 4.54
CA SER A 2 -4.89 20.65 5.13
C SER A 2 -5.69 19.86 4.09
N ARG A 3 -5.54 18.53 4.08
CA ARG A 3 -6.21 17.62 3.12
C ARG A 3 -7.66 17.33 3.49
N THR A 4 -8.01 17.59 4.74
CA THR A 4 -9.36 17.41 5.27
C THR A 4 -9.79 18.64 6.06
N ASN A 5 -11.10 18.88 6.12
CA ASN A 5 -11.68 19.96 6.90
C ASN A 5 -12.39 19.40 8.13
N PHE A 6 -12.39 20.15 9.22
CA PHE A 6 -13.10 19.83 10.46
C PHE A 6 -14.58 19.49 10.22
N ASP A 7 -15.28 20.29 9.40
CA ASP A 7 -16.71 20.10 9.11
C ASP A 7 -16.96 18.77 8.35
N GLN A 8 -16.09 18.40 7.43
CA GLN A 8 -16.18 17.12 6.72
C GLN A 8 -16.03 15.93 7.68
N LEU A 9 -15.05 15.98 8.59
CA LEU A 9 -14.86 14.94 9.59
C LEU A 9 -16.03 14.87 10.58
N LEU A 10 -16.60 16.01 10.94
CA LEU A 10 -17.76 16.08 11.83
C LEU A 10 -19.00 15.45 11.19
N GLN A 11 -19.29 15.80 9.93
CA GLN A 11 -20.40 15.24 9.15
C GLN A 11 -20.24 13.74 8.90
N ALA A 12 -19.02 13.26 8.65
CA ALA A 12 -18.72 11.86 8.50
C ALA A 12 -18.76 11.05 9.82
N GLY A 13 -18.97 11.73 10.96
CA GLY A 13 -19.04 11.06 12.27
C GLY A 13 -17.72 10.53 12.81
N CYS A 14 -16.58 11.09 12.38
CA CYS A 14 -15.25 10.69 12.83
C CYS A 14 -15.02 10.92 14.33
N HIS A 15 -15.80 11.82 14.93
CA HIS A 15 -15.69 12.22 16.34
C HIS A 15 -16.27 11.20 17.32
N PHE A 16 -17.10 10.25 16.86
CA PHE A 16 -17.66 9.23 17.74
C PHE A 16 -16.63 8.16 18.06
N GLY A 17 -16.35 7.96 19.33
CA GLY A 17 -15.57 6.85 19.83
C GLY A 17 -16.45 5.77 20.43
N HIS A 18 -15.83 4.84 21.15
CA HIS A 18 -16.50 3.74 21.85
C HIS A 18 -17.01 4.15 23.23
N LEU A 19 -17.81 3.23 23.82
CA LEU A 19 -18.32 3.38 25.19
C LEU A 19 -17.16 3.53 26.18
N ARG A 20 -17.35 4.39 27.20
CA ARG A 20 -16.36 4.63 28.28
C ARG A 20 -15.83 3.34 28.92
N ARG A 21 -16.67 2.35 29.15
CA ARG A 21 -16.24 1.09 29.78
C ARG A 21 -15.24 0.26 28.95
N LYS A 22 -15.10 0.55 27.64
CA LYS A 22 -14.22 -0.17 26.70
C LYS A 22 -12.98 0.64 26.31
N TRP A 23 -12.83 1.86 26.80
CA TRP A 23 -11.78 2.73 26.35
C TRP A 23 -10.38 2.30 26.83
N ASN A 24 -9.36 2.71 26.12
CA ASN A 24 -7.97 2.54 26.53
C ASN A 24 -7.45 3.85 27.12
N PRO A 25 -6.86 3.85 28.35
CA PRO A 25 -6.31 5.04 28.96
C PRO A 25 -5.22 5.73 28.13
N ALA A 26 -4.49 4.99 27.31
CA ALA A 26 -3.47 5.57 26.42
C ALA A 26 -4.07 6.47 25.33
N MET A 27 -5.39 6.41 25.08
CA MET A 27 -6.10 7.31 24.17
C MET A 27 -6.56 8.63 24.81
N ALA A 28 -6.35 8.82 26.13
CA ALA A 28 -6.73 10.04 26.84
C ALA A 28 -6.29 11.34 26.13
N PRO A 29 -5.08 11.45 25.55
CA PRO A 29 -4.64 12.66 24.85
C PRO A 29 -5.49 13.03 23.62
N TYR A 30 -6.20 12.07 23.03
CA TYR A 30 -7.01 12.24 21.80
C TYR A 30 -8.49 12.39 22.05
N ILE A 31 -8.94 12.25 23.31
CA ILE A 31 -10.33 12.39 23.73
C ILE A 31 -10.59 13.84 24.10
N TYR A 32 -11.62 14.44 23.52
CA TYR A 32 -12.05 15.80 23.82
C TYR A 32 -12.96 15.83 25.07
N THR A 33 -14.00 14.98 25.08
CA THR A 33 -14.99 14.91 26.15
C THR A 33 -15.72 13.57 26.17
N GLU A 34 -16.58 13.38 27.18
CA GLU A 34 -17.52 12.27 27.25
C GLU A 34 -18.97 12.81 27.16
N ARG A 35 -19.79 12.17 26.33
CA ARG A 35 -21.20 12.52 26.21
C ARG A 35 -22.04 11.24 26.12
N ASN A 36 -23.06 11.11 26.98
CA ASN A 36 -23.95 9.95 27.03
C ASN A 36 -23.18 8.60 27.20
N GLY A 37 -22.06 8.59 27.93
CA GLY A 37 -21.25 7.38 28.12
C GLY A 37 -20.41 6.96 26.94
N ILE A 38 -20.28 7.82 25.92
CA ILE A 38 -19.46 7.62 24.74
C ILE A 38 -18.37 8.70 24.72
N HIS A 39 -17.13 8.31 24.42
CA HIS A 39 -16.03 9.24 24.24
C HIS A 39 -16.16 9.97 22.91
N ILE A 40 -15.85 11.26 22.91
CA ILE A 40 -15.79 12.12 21.73
C ILE A 40 -14.32 12.40 21.43
N ILE A 41 -13.90 12.09 20.21
CA ILE A 41 -12.53 12.29 19.73
C ILE A 41 -12.33 13.75 19.32
N ASP A 42 -11.13 14.28 19.59
CA ASP A 42 -10.74 15.64 19.22
C ASP A 42 -10.39 15.70 17.72
N LEU A 43 -11.31 16.25 16.92
CA LEU A 43 -11.13 16.36 15.47
C LEU A 43 -10.01 17.31 15.04
N HIS A 44 -9.62 18.28 15.84
CA HIS A 44 -8.46 19.14 15.52
C HIS A 44 -7.17 18.30 15.49
N LYS A 45 -7.03 17.38 16.42
CA LYS A 45 -5.90 16.43 16.43
C LYS A 45 -6.01 15.45 15.29
N THR A 46 -7.23 15.01 14.94
CA THR A 46 -7.46 14.12 13.80
C THR A 46 -6.99 14.78 12.50
N VAL A 47 -7.35 16.02 12.22
CA VAL A 47 -6.91 16.77 11.03
C VAL A 47 -5.37 16.82 10.96
N ALA A 48 -4.72 17.25 12.04
CA ALA A 48 -3.27 17.34 12.09
C ALA A 48 -2.58 15.99 11.87
N LYS A 49 -3.13 14.91 12.44
CA LYS A 49 -2.59 13.56 12.30
C LYS A 49 -2.86 12.92 10.94
N ILE A 50 -3.95 13.28 10.28
CA ILE A 50 -4.20 12.89 8.88
C ILE A 50 -3.16 13.54 7.97
N ASP A 51 -2.88 14.84 8.14
CA ASP A 51 -1.89 15.54 7.31
C ASP A 51 -0.47 14.97 7.51
N GLU A 52 -0.07 14.66 8.76
CA GLU A 52 1.20 14.02 9.08
C GLU A 52 1.32 12.62 8.42
N ALA A 53 0.28 11.80 8.58
CA ALA A 53 0.25 10.46 7.98
C ALA A 53 0.24 10.50 6.45
N ALA A 54 -0.54 11.42 5.86
CA ALA A 54 -0.63 11.58 4.42
C ALA A 54 0.71 11.98 3.79
N GLU A 55 1.46 12.90 4.42
CA GLU A 55 2.78 13.29 3.93
C GLU A 55 3.77 12.14 3.99
N ALA A 56 3.79 11.37 5.08
CA ALA A 56 4.64 10.19 5.19
C ALA A 56 4.28 9.11 4.15
N LEU A 57 2.99 8.86 3.91
CA LEU A 57 2.52 7.93 2.88
C LEU A 57 2.91 8.40 1.47
N LYS A 58 2.83 9.71 1.18
CA LYS A 58 3.28 10.32 -0.07
C LYS A 58 4.77 10.04 -0.33
N GLN A 59 5.62 10.23 0.67
CA GLN A 59 7.06 9.97 0.56
C GLN A 59 7.37 8.48 0.30
N ILE A 60 6.65 7.58 0.96
CA ILE A 60 6.78 6.14 0.72
C ILE A 60 6.36 5.79 -0.72
N ALA A 61 5.25 6.35 -1.21
CA ALA A 61 4.76 6.12 -2.56
C ALA A 61 5.72 6.70 -3.63
N LYS A 62 6.29 7.90 -3.40
CA LYS A 62 7.30 8.53 -4.24
C LYS A 62 8.55 7.65 -4.37
N SER A 63 8.98 7.00 -3.29
CA SER A 63 10.09 6.02 -3.34
C SER A 63 9.73 4.75 -4.12
N GLY A 64 8.47 4.58 -4.53
CA GLY A 64 7.95 3.44 -5.29
C GLY A 64 7.77 2.17 -4.51
N LYS A 65 7.72 2.28 -3.21
CA LYS A 65 7.48 1.17 -2.31
C LYS A 65 5.96 0.93 -2.18
N LYS A 66 5.58 -0.29 -1.82
CA LYS A 66 4.17 -0.67 -1.66
C LYS A 66 3.72 -0.48 -0.21
N ILE A 67 2.51 0.02 -0.05
CA ILE A 67 1.79 0.16 1.22
C ILE A 67 0.71 -0.91 1.24
N LEU A 68 0.64 -1.70 2.31
CA LEU A 68 -0.36 -2.76 2.46
C LEU A 68 -1.51 -2.28 3.32
N PHE A 69 -2.72 -2.26 2.76
CA PHE A 69 -3.94 -1.92 3.48
C PHE A 69 -4.56 -3.14 4.14
N VAL A 70 -4.99 -3.01 5.39
CA VAL A 70 -5.59 -4.10 6.17
C VAL A 70 -6.89 -3.64 6.81
N ALA A 71 -7.99 -4.32 6.45
CA ALA A 71 -9.31 -4.02 6.98
C ALA A 71 -10.24 -5.24 6.89
N THR A 72 -10.42 -5.97 7.97
CA THR A 72 -11.29 -7.16 7.96
C THR A 72 -12.69 -6.93 8.51
N LYS A 73 -13.03 -5.71 8.94
CA LYS A 73 -14.41 -5.34 9.32
C LYS A 73 -15.34 -5.38 8.10
N LYS A 74 -16.55 -5.89 8.27
CA LYS A 74 -17.54 -5.98 7.19
C LYS A 74 -17.90 -4.61 6.60
N GLN A 75 -17.97 -3.58 7.44
CA GLN A 75 -18.34 -2.22 7.06
C GLN A 75 -17.26 -1.52 6.19
N THR A 76 -16.01 -1.95 6.32
CA THR A 76 -14.84 -1.28 5.74
C THR A 76 -14.29 -1.94 4.48
N LYS A 77 -14.60 -3.23 4.28
CA LYS A 77 -14.03 -4.06 3.22
C LYS A 77 -14.13 -3.44 1.84
N ASP A 78 -15.34 -3.05 1.45
CA ASP A 78 -15.63 -2.58 0.10
C ASP A 78 -14.95 -1.24 -0.18
N VAL A 79 -14.99 -0.32 0.80
CA VAL A 79 -14.34 0.99 0.70
C VAL A 79 -12.82 0.84 0.56
N VAL A 80 -12.22 -0.01 1.41
CA VAL A 80 -10.77 -0.22 1.37
C VAL A 80 -10.34 -0.90 0.07
N ALA A 81 -11.09 -1.88 -0.40
CA ALA A 81 -10.78 -2.55 -1.67
C ALA A 81 -10.81 -1.56 -2.84
N GLU A 82 -11.85 -0.72 -2.94
CA GLU A 82 -11.98 0.30 -3.97
C GLU A 82 -10.85 1.33 -3.93
N LYS A 83 -10.62 1.93 -2.76
CA LYS A 83 -9.59 2.98 -2.61
C LYS A 83 -8.16 2.46 -2.77
N ALA A 84 -7.84 1.29 -2.24
CA ALA A 84 -6.52 0.68 -2.42
C ALA A 84 -6.27 0.27 -3.87
N ALA A 85 -7.29 -0.28 -4.56
CA ALA A 85 -7.20 -0.62 -5.98
C ALA A 85 -6.98 0.63 -6.85
N SER A 86 -7.63 1.76 -6.57
CA SER A 86 -7.48 3.01 -7.34
C SER A 86 -6.04 3.53 -7.36
N VAL A 87 -5.27 3.30 -6.30
CA VAL A 87 -3.85 3.67 -6.20
C VAL A 87 -2.90 2.49 -6.47
N ASN A 88 -3.42 1.36 -6.94
CA ASN A 88 -2.66 0.15 -7.25
C ASN A 88 -1.78 -0.33 -6.06
N MET A 89 -2.35 -0.29 -4.85
CA MET A 89 -1.73 -0.79 -3.63
C MET A 89 -2.37 -2.13 -3.20
N PRO A 90 -1.58 -3.06 -2.64
CA PRO A 90 -2.10 -4.33 -2.13
C PRO A 90 -2.98 -4.11 -0.89
N TYR A 91 -3.97 -4.99 -0.71
CA TYR A 91 -4.87 -4.92 0.43
C TYR A 91 -5.29 -6.30 0.93
N VAL A 92 -5.69 -6.39 2.20
CA VAL A 92 -6.24 -7.59 2.84
C VAL A 92 -7.56 -7.22 3.51
N ILE A 93 -8.67 -7.82 3.03
CA ILE A 93 -10.03 -7.48 3.48
C ILE A 93 -10.80 -8.65 4.10
N GLU A 94 -10.36 -9.90 3.90
CA GLU A 94 -11.11 -11.06 4.39
C GLU A 94 -10.59 -11.54 5.75
N ARG A 95 -9.38 -11.99 5.79
CA ARG A 95 -8.74 -12.50 7.00
C ARG A 95 -7.23 -12.31 6.90
N TRP A 96 -6.63 -11.81 7.95
CA TRP A 96 -5.18 -11.80 8.08
C TRP A 96 -4.67 -13.22 8.36
N PRO A 97 -3.91 -13.85 7.47
CA PRO A 97 -3.27 -15.12 7.76
C PRO A 97 -2.07 -14.86 8.68
N GLY A 98 -2.02 -15.54 9.83
CA GLY A 98 -0.86 -15.43 10.72
C GLY A 98 0.43 -15.79 9.99
N GLY A 99 1.48 -14.99 10.21
CA GLY A 99 2.76 -15.13 9.50
C GLY A 99 2.78 -14.47 8.12
N MET A 100 1.82 -13.61 7.80
CA MET A 100 1.77 -12.96 6.49
C MET A 100 3.00 -12.11 6.19
N LEU A 101 3.52 -11.40 7.16
CA LEU A 101 4.76 -10.65 7.04
C LEU A 101 5.96 -11.46 7.54
N THR A 102 5.85 -12.06 8.71
CA THR A 102 6.95 -12.78 9.37
C THR A 102 7.33 -14.08 8.65
N ASN A 103 6.39 -14.73 7.96
CA ASN A 103 6.63 -15.94 7.17
C ASN A 103 6.21 -15.73 5.70
N PHE A 104 6.61 -14.60 5.14
CA PHE A 104 6.28 -14.20 3.77
C PHE A 104 6.63 -15.24 2.70
N PRO A 105 7.76 -16.01 2.77
CA PRO A 105 8.05 -17.06 1.80
C PRO A 105 6.96 -18.13 1.70
N THR A 106 6.30 -18.49 2.80
CA THR A 106 5.20 -19.46 2.81
C THR A 106 3.95 -18.89 2.15
N ILE A 107 3.63 -17.62 2.39
CA ILE A 107 2.54 -16.90 1.71
C ILE A 107 2.80 -16.84 0.20
N ARG A 108 4.04 -16.56 -0.22
CA ARG A 108 4.44 -16.58 -1.64
C ARG A 108 4.27 -17.98 -2.29
N LYS A 109 4.54 -19.06 -1.55
CA LYS A 109 4.26 -20.42 -2.02
C LYS A 109 2.75 -20.64 -2.23
N ALA A 110 1.91 -20.12 -1.34
CA ALA A 110 0.46 -20.22 -1.49
C ALA A 110 -0.06 -19.43 -2.70
N VAL A 111 0.46 -18.22 -2.94
CA VAL A 111 0.16 -17.43 -4.15
C VAL A 111 0.62 -18.16 -5.43
N LYS A 112 1.84 -18.71 -5.44
CA LYS A 112 2.32 -19.52 -6.58
C LYS A 112 1.44 -20.75 -6.81
N LYS A 113 0.95 -21.39 -5.74
CA LYS A 113 0.02 -22.54 -5.87
C LYS A 113 -1.27 -22.12 -6.56
N MET A 114 -1.82 -20.92 -6.23
CA MET A 114 -3.00 -20.38 -6.91
C MET A 114 -2.75 -20.19 -8.40
N ALA A 115 -1.65 -19.53 -8.78
CA ALA A 115 -1.27 -19.33 -10.18
C ALA A 115 -1.02 -20.65 -10.93
N ASN A 116 -0.47 -21.68 -10.27
CA ASN A 116 -0.28 -23.01 -10.87
C ASN A 116 -1.63 -23.71 -11.12
N ILE A 117 -2.58 -23.58 -10.19
CA ILE A 117 -3.94 -24.13 -10.41
C ILE A 117 -4.57 -23.47 -11.64
N ASP A 118 -4.46 -22.15 -11.77
CA ASP A 118 -5.00 -21.43 -12.95
C ASP A 118 -4.37 -21.88 -14.25
N LYS A 119 -3.05 -22.09 -14.29
CA LYS A 119 -2.36 -22.64 -15.46
C LYS A 119 -2.86 -24.03 -15.82
N LEU A 120 -2.89 -24.96 -14.85
CA LEU A 120 -3.34 -26.32 -15.09
C LEU A 120 -4.82 -26.42 -15.48
N MET A 121 -5.66 -25.48 -15.04
CA MET A 121 -7.04 -25.38 -15.50
C MET A 121 -7.11 -24.94 -16.97
N ASN A 122 -6.29 -23.98 -17.39
CA ASN A 122 -6.24 -23.48 -18.76
C ASN A 122 -5.59 -24.49 -19.73
N ASP A 123 -4.60 -25.24 -19.29
CA ASP A 123 -3.88 -26.26 -20.09
C ASP A 123 -4.71 -27.56 -20.30
N GLY A 124 -5.93 -27.62 -19.75
CA GLY A 124 -6.79 -28.79 -19.87
C GLY A 124 -6.32 -30.03 -19.10
N THR A 125 -5.26 -29.94 -18.31
CA THR A 125 -4.71 -31.06 -17.51
C THR A 125 -5.74 -31.64 -16.55
N TYR A 126 -6.69 -30.80 -16.09
CA TYR A 126 -7.78 -31.21 -15.22
C TYR A 126 -8.98 -31.83 -15.93
N SER A 127 -8.98 -31.98 -17.27
CA SER A 127 -10.06 -32.62 -18.01
C SER A 127 -10.25 -34.10 -17.65
N ASN A 128 -9.18 -34.76 -17.20
CA ASN A 128 -9.17 -36.16 -16.79
C ASN A 128 -9.56 -36.42 -15.33
N LEU A 129 -9.78 -35.34 -14.54
CA LEU A 129 -10.18 -35.47 -13.14
C LEU A 129 -11.67 -35.82 -12.99
N SER A 130 -11.99 -36.56 -11.94
CA SER A 130 -13.37 -36.78 -11.54
C SER A 130 -14.08 -35.44 -11.19
N LYS A 131 -15.40 -35.38 -11.37
CA LYS A 131 -16.19 -34.18 -11.03
C LYS A 131 -15.98 -33.75 -9.56
N ARG A 132 -15.76 -34.69 -8.65
CA ARG A 132 -15.51 -34.41 -7.23
C ARG A 132 -14.15 -33.74 -7.00
N GLU A 133 -13.13 -34.22 -7.65
CA GLU A 133 -11.76 -33.66 -7.56
C GLU A 133 -11.71 -32.28 -8.18
N LEU A 134 -12.30 -32.08 -9.35
CA LEU A 134 -12.42 -30.77 -9.99
C LEU A 134 -13.09 -29.76 -9.08
N LEU A 135 -14.22 -30.16 -8.42
CA LEU A 135 -14.90 -29.28 -7.47
C LEU A 135 -14.02 -28.93 -6.26
N GLN A 136 -13.22 -29.86 -5.74
CA GLN A 136 -12.28 -29.59 -4.63
C GLN A 136 -11.21 -28.59 -5.03
N VAL A 137 -10.60 -28.75 -6.20
CA VAL A 137 -9.59 -27.83 -6.74
C VAL A 137 -10.17 -26.44 -6.95
N THR A 138 -11.36 -26.35 -7.56
CA THR A 138 -12.05 -25.06 -7.78
C THR A 138 -12.36 -24.36 -6.46
N ARG A 139 -12.85 -25.08 -5.45
CA ARG A 139 -13.08 -24.51 -4.12
C ARG A 139 -11.79 -24.07 -3.44
N GLN A 140 -10.70 -24.82 -3.59
CA GLN A 140 -9.40 -24.45 -3.05
C GLN A 140 -8.86 -23.19 -3.73
N ARG A 141 -8.97 -23.10 -5.05
CA ARG A 141 -8.60 -21.89 -5.83
C ARG A 141 -9.38 -20.68 -5.36
N ALA A 142 -10.71 -20.79 -5.31
CA ALA A 142 -11.59 -19.69 -4.86
C ALA A 142 -11.27 -19.22 -3.44
N LYS A 143 -10.93 -20.14 -2.53
CA LYS A 143 -10.50 -19.78 -1.16
C LYS A 143 -9.16 -19.05 -1.14
N LEU A 144 -8.21 -19.46 -1.96
CA LEU A 144 -6.91 -18.78 -2.08
C LEU A 144 -7.07 -17.40 -2.69
N GLU A 145 -7.83 -17.28 -3.77
CA GLU A 145 -8.12 -16.01 -4.45
C GLU A 145 -8.79 -15.01 -3.51
N LYS A 146 -9.81 -15.45 -2.77
CA LYS A 146 -10.51 -14.60 -1.80
C LYS A 146 -9.59 -14.03 -0.73
N ASN A 147 -8.62 -14.80 -0.25
CA ASN A 147 -7.73 -14.40 0.85
C ASN A 147 -6.43 -13.73 0.38
N LEU A 148 -5.91 -14.10 -0.78
CA LEU A 148 -4.57 -13.73 -1.23
C LEU A 148 -4.56 -13.08 -2.63
N GLY A 149 -5.70 -13.00 -3.32
CA GLY A 149 -5.79 -12.47 -4.68
C GLY A 149 -5.26 -11.03 -4.78
N SER A 150 -5.63 -10.18 -3.83
CA SER A 150 -5.22 -8.77 -3.78
C SER A 150 -3.72 -8.54 -3.49
N ILE A 151 -3.00 -9.59 -3.06
CA ILE A 151 -1.56 -9.54 -2.79
C ILE A 151 -0.75 -10.41 -3.77
N ALA A 152 -1.38 -10.92 -4.83
CA ALA A 152 -0.72 -11.79 -5.80
C ALA A 152 0.53 -11.13 -6.40
N ASP A 153 0.48 -9.84 -6.69
CA ASP A 153 1.56 -9.04 -7.27
C ASP A 153 2.62 -8.58 -6.25
N LEU A 154 2.41 -8.83 -4.96
CA LEU A 154 3.34 -8.43 -3.94
C LEU A 154 4.58 -9.36 -3.95
N THR A 155 5.66 -8.90 -4.57
CA THR A 155 6.91 -9.68 -4.70
C THR A 155 7.84 -9.54 -3.51
N ARG A 156 7.77 -8.43 -2.78
CA ARG A 156 8.60 -8.08 -1.62
C ARG A 156 7.70 -7.67 -0.46
N LEU A 157 8.25 -7.65 0.75
CA LEU A 157 7.57 -7.11 1.92
C LEU A 157 7.13 -5.66 1.67
N PRO A 158 5.94 -5.27 2.15
CA PRO A 158 5.49 -3.88 2.07
C PRO A 158 6.39 -3.00 2.94
N SER A 159 6.52 -1.74 2.57
CA SER A 159 7.32 -0.77 3.33
C SER A 159 6.52 -0.01 4.37
N ALA A 160 5.21 -0.13 4.34
CA ALA A 160 4.30 0.39 5.36
C ALA A 160 3.04 -0.46 5.42
N LEU A 161 2.43 -0.48 6.59
CA LEU A 161 1.14 -1.10 6.84
C LEU A 161 0.12 -0.01 7.16
N PHE A 162 -1.03 0.00 6.50
CA PHE A 162 -2.17 0.87 6.83
C PHE A 162 -3.30 0.03 7.41
N VAL A 163 -3.60 0.21 8.68
CA VAL A 163 -4.54 -0.64 9.43
C VAL A 163 -5.80 0.13 9.78
N ILE A 164 -6.94 -0.49 9.54
CA ILE A 164 -8.23 0.00 10.01
C ILE A 164 -8.73 -0.93 11.10
N ASP A 165 -9.00 -0.37 12.29
CA ASP A 165 -9.30 -1.11 13.53
C ASP A 165 -8.08 -1.90 14.06
N VAL A 166 -7.22 -1.19 14.74
CA VAL A 166 -5.99 -1.73 15.36
C VAL A 166 -6.30 -2.86 16.36
N CYS A 167 -7.43 -2.77 17.07
CA CYS A 167 -7.81 -3.77 18.05
C CYS A 167 -8.06 -5.13 17.40
N LYS A 168 -8.76 -5.13 16.27
CA LYS A 168 -9.09 -6.33 15.51
C LYS A 168 -7.89 -6.90 14.76
N GLU A 169 -7.08 -6.03 14.17
CA GLU A 169 -5.92 -6.40 13.37
C GLU A 169 -4.61 -6.44 14.21
N SER A 170 -4.71 -6.71 15.50
CA SER A 170 -3.57 -6.73 16.43
C SER A 170 -2.46 -7.70 16.02
N ILE A 171 -2.75 -8.77 15.30
CA ILE A 171 -1.76 -9.71 14.78
C ILE A 171 -0.93 -9.04 13.68
N ALA A 172 -1.57 -8.33 12.75
CA ALA A 172 -0.89 -7.62 11.67
C ALA A 172 0.05 -6.54 12.22
N VAL A 173 -0.41 -5.77 13.20
CA VAL A 173 0.38 -4.73 13.87
C VAL A 173 1.60 -5.34 14.56
N LYS A 174 1.43 -6.42 15.33
CA LYS A 174 2.54 -7.11 16.00
C LYS A 174 3.57 -7.68 15.03
N GLU A 175 3.11 -8.22 13.89
CA GLU A 175 4.04 -8.71 12.86
C GLU A 175 4.81 -7.57 12.20
N ALA A 176 4.15 -6.44 11.90
CA ALA A 176 4.80 -5.27 11.34
C ALA A 176 5.86 -4.69 12.29
N ASN A 177 5.51 -4.49 13.56
CA ASN A 177 6.43 -3.98 14.58
C ASN A 177 7.64 -4.91 14.78
N ARG A 178 7.44 -6.24 14.72
CA ARG A 178 8.53 -7.21 14.81
C ARG A 178 9.54 -7.08 13.66
N LEU A 179 9.08 -6.66 12.50
CA LEU A 179 9.91 -6.47 11.30
C LEU A 179 10.39 -5.01 11.11
N GLY A 180 10.02 -4.09 12.00
CA GLY A 180 10.33 -2.68 11.87
C GLY A 180 9.64 -2.00 10.68
N ILE A 181 8.47 -2.49 10.29
CA ILE A 181 7.65 -1.89 9.23
C ILE A 181 6.75 -0.83 9.87
N PRO A 182 6.82 0.45 9.45
CA PRO A 182 6.00 1.52 10.00
C PRO A 182 4.51 1.24 9.81
N VAL A 183 3.75 1.47 10.88
CA VAL A 183 2.31 1.22 10.93
C VAL A 183 1.55 2.53 10.99
N PHE A 184 0.68 2.71 10.02
CA PHE A 184 -0.34 3.76 9.97
C PHE A 184 -1.65 3.15 10.43
N GLY A 185 -2.36 3.79 11.34
CA GLY A 185 -3.59 3.20 11.85
C GLY A 185 -4.70 4.20 12.13
N ILE A 186 -5.93 3.84 11.74
CA ILE A 186 -7.13 4.47 12.28
C ILE A 186 -7.35 3.86 13.66
N VAL A 187 -7.28 4.70 14.68
CA VAL A 187 -7.27 4.30 16.09
C VAL A 187 -8.46 4.89 16.79
N ASP A 188 -9.40 4.06 17.18
CA ASP A 188 -10.53 4.47 18.02
C ASP A 188 -10.16 4.41 19.51
N THR A 189 -11.02 4.92 20.35
CA THR A 189 -10.83 5.07 21.81
C THR A 189 -10.62 3.76 22.58
N ASN A 190 -10.95 2.60 21.99
CA ASN A 190 -10.78 1.26 22.57
C ASN A 190 -9.39 0.64 22.27
N SER A 191 -8.62 1.24 21.36
CA SER A 191 -7.38 0.69 20.83
C SER A 191 -6.14 1.20 21.57
N ASN A 192 -5.02 0.47 21.45
CA ASN A 192 -3.74 0.91 22.02
C ASN A 192 -2.95 1.70 20.96
N PRO A 193 -2.71 3.01 21.14
CA PRO A 193 -1.97 3.82 20.18
C PRO A 193 -0.44 3.57 20.23
N LYS A 194 0.11 2.95 21.29
CA LYS A 194 1.55 2.81 21.48
C LYS A 194 2.26 1.93 20.45
N ASP A 195 1.50 1.03 19.81
CA ASP A 195 2.02 0.09 18.82
C ASP A 195 1.95 0.64 17.38
N ILE A 196 1.55 1.92 17.22
CA ILE A 196 1.30 2.57 15.94
C ILE A 196 2.22 3.78 15.79
N ASP A 197 2.94 3.88 14.68
CA ASP A 197 3.86 4.99 14.41
C ASP A 197 3.10 6.25 13.98
N PHE A 198 2.11 6.11 13.11
CA PHE A 198 1.27 7.20 12.61
C PHE A 198 -0.19 6.97 13.02
N ILE A 199 -0.57 7.59 14.11
CA ILE A 199 -1.89 7.44 14.71
C ILE A 199 -2.86 8.43 14.06
N ILE A 200 -3.99 7.93 13.54
CA ILE A 200 -5.12 8.74 13.08
C ILE A 200 -6.28 8.49 14.04
N PRO A 201 -6.50 9.34 15.05
CA PRO A 201 -7.58 9.14 16.00
C PRO A 201 -8.92 9.42 15.30
N ALA A 202 -9.73 8.41 15.09
CA ALA A 202 -11.03 8.52 14.45
C ALA A 202 -11.90 7.28 14.69
N ASN A 203 -13.20 7.43 14.36
CA ASN A 203 -14.16 6.35 14.37
C ASN A 203 -13.82 5.30 13.30
N ASP A 204 -13.66 4.06 13.71
CA ASP A 204 -13.34 2.92 12.85
C ASP A 204 -14.55 2.04 12.49
N ASP A 205 -15.77 2.39 12.94
CA ASP A 205 -17.01 1.69 12.65
C ASP A 205 -17.84 2.34 11.55
N ALA A 206 -17.77 3.68 11.41
CA ALA A 206 -18.55 4.42 10.43
C ALA A 206 -17.88 4.37 9.05
N LYS A 207 -18.64 3.93 8.03
CA LYS A 207 -18.17 3.86 6.64
C LYS A 207 -17.71 5.22 6.13
N ASP A 208 -18.49 6.28 6.37
CA ASP A 208 -18.21 7.63 5.89
C ASP A 208 -16.95 8.21 6.53
N SER A 209 -16.72 7.94 7.82
CA SER A 209 -15.49 8.32 8.53
C SER A 209 -14.25 7.74 7.85
N ILE A 210 -14.28 6.45 7.57
CA ILE A 210 -13.17 5.72 6.95
C ILE A 210 -12.96 6.19 5.52
N GLU A 211 -14.04 6.46 4.77
CA GLU A 211 -13.96 6.91 3.39
C GLU A 211 -13.28 8.30 3.29
N VAL A 212 -13.63 9.25 4.16
CA VAL A 212 -13.00 10.58 4.18
C VAL A 212 -11.49 10.47 4.48
N ILE A 213 -11.11 9.67 5.47
CA ILE A 213 -9.70 9.47 5.83
C ILE A 213 -8.94 8.79 4.70
N LEU A 214 -9.51 7.72 4.12
CA LEU A 214 -8.89 7.03 2.99
C LEU A 214 -8.76 7.91 1.75
N ASN A 215 -9.74 8.78 1.47
CA ASN A 215 -9.65 9.74 0.37
C ASN A 215 -8.44 10.66 0.54
N ALA A 216 -8.21 11.19 1.74
CA ALA A 216 -7.06 12.03 2.04
C ALA A 216 -5.73 11.28 1.90
N CYS A 217 -5.64 10.07 2.46
CA CYS A 217 -4.43 9.25 2.42
C CYS A 217 -4.13 8.71 1.01
N CYS A 218 -5.15 8.17 0.32
CA CYS A 218 -4.98 7.66 -1.04
C CYS A 218 -4.71 8.79 -2.05
N GLY A 219 -5.29 9.98 -1.84
CA GLY A 219 -4.95 11.18 -2.61
C GLY A 219 -3.46 11.53 -2.50
N ALA A 220 -2.90 11.50 -1.28
CA ALA A 220 -1.49 11.72 -1.05
C ALA A 220 -0.60 10.65 -1.71
N ILE A 221 -1.02 9.39 -1.65
CA ILE A 221 -0.33 8.28 -2.32
C ILE A 221 -0.35 8.48 -3.84
N ALA A 222 -1.48 8.88 -4.43
CA ALA A 222 -1.61 9.15 -5.85
C ALA A 222 -0.66 10.28 -6.29
N GLU A 223 -0.62 11.40 -5.57
CA GLU A 223 0.33 12.49 -5.81
C GLU A 223 1.79 11.99 -5.79
N GLY A 224 2.17 11.19 -4.77
CA GLY A 224 3.52 10.64 -4.69
C GLY A 224 3.88 9.70 -5.85
N LEU A 225 2.90 8.92 -6.34
CA LEU A 225 3.08 8.06 -7.52
C LEU A 225 3.21 8.87 -8.82
N GLU A 226 2.51 9.99 -8.94
CA GLU A 226 2.62 10.90 -10.08
C GLU A 226 3.96 11.62 -10.10
N GLU A 227 4.39 12.18 -8.96
CA GLU A 227 5.72 12.78 -8.83
C GLU A 227 6.82 11.80 -9.25
N ARG A 228 6.72 10.55 -8.81
CA ARG A 228 7.67 9.51 -9.22
C ARG A 228 7.66 9.22 -10.72
N LYS A 229 6.48 9.27 -11.37
CA LYS A 229 6.39 9.05 -12.82
C LYS A 229 7.09 10.18 -13.57
N VAL A 230 6.91 11.42 -13.13
CA VAL A 230 7.57 12.60 -13.71
C VAL A 230 9.09 12.49 -13.53
N GLU A 231 9.57 12.26 -12.30
CA GLU A 231 11.00 12.11 -12.03
C GLU A 231 11.66 11.02 -12.91
N LYS A 232 11.00 9.86 -13.05
CA LYS A 232 11.51 8.79 -13.92
C LYS A 232 11.47 9.14 -15.41
N ALA A 233 10.52 9.95 -15.84
CA ALA A 233 10.49 10.42 -17.23
C ALA A 233 11.64 11.39 -17.49
N ASP A 234 11.89 12.29 -16.54
CA ASP A 234 12.99 13.26 -16.63
C ASP A 234 14.37 12.57 -16.57
N GLU A 235 14.54 11.57 -15.68
CA GLU A 235 15.77 10.75 -15.63
C GLU A 235 16.03 10.05 -16.96
N LYS A 236 15.02 9.40 -17.55
CA LYS A 236 15.16 8.74 -18.86
C LYS A 236 15.44 9.71 -19.99
N ALA A 237 14.85 10.90 -19.96
CA ALA A 237 15.12 11.94 -20.96
C ALA A 237 16.57 12.45 -20.82
N ALA A 238 17.06 12.60 -19.59
CA ALA A 238 18.44 13.01 -19.33
C ALA A 238 19.45 11.91 -19.75
N GLU A 239 19.15 10.64 -19.48
CA GLU A 239 19.98 9.50 -19.93
C GLU A 239 20.05 9.43 -21.45
N ALA A 240 18.91 9.55 -22.16
CA ALA A 240 18.86 9.53 -23.61
C ALA A 240 19.67 10.69 -24.24
N GLN A 241 19.58 11.88 -23.66
CA GLN A 241 20.38 13.03 -24.13
C GLN A 241 21.88 12.84 -23.85
N GLY A 242 22.22 12.18 -22.73
CA GLY A 242 23.58 11.80 -22.40
C GLY A 242 24.20 10.80 -23.38
N GLU A 243 23.42 9.79 -23.77
CA GLU A 243 23.86 8.78 -24.77
C GLU A 243 24.02 9.40 -26.17
N GLU A 244 23.09 10.26 -26.62
CA GLU A 244 23.21 10.96 -27.90
C GLU A 244 24.45 11.90 -27.94
N ALA A 245 24.71 12.58 -26.82
CA ALA A 245 25.90 13.46 -26.71
C ALA A 245 27.21 12.64 -26.71
N ALA A 246 27.21 11.46 -26.10
CA ALA A 246 28.38 10.55 -26.10
C ALA A 246 28.63 9.96 -27.51
N GLU A 247 27.56 9.50 -28.20
CA GLU A 247 27.65 9.02 -29.59
C GLU A 247 28.11 10.12 -30.56
N GLY A 248 27.60 11.34 -30.39
CA GLY A 248 28.00 12.50 -31.17
C GLY A 248 29.49 12.84 -30.98
N LYS A 249 30.04 12.75 -29.77
CA LYS A 249 31.47 12.92 -29.49
C LYS A 249 32.32 11.79 -30.08
N ALA A 250 31.88 10.54 -29.98
CA ALA A 250 32.57 9.39 -30.56
C ALA A 250 32.63 9.46 -32.09
N LYS A 251 31.54 9.84 -32.76
CA LYS A 251 31.49 10.06 -34.23
C LYS A 251 32.38 11.23 -34.69
N ARG A 252 32.46 12.32 -33.90
CA ARG A 252 33.37 13.43 -34.17
C ARG A 252 34.85 13.06 -33.98
N GLY A 253 35.18 12.27 -32.95
CA GLY A 253 36.51 11.74 -32.71
C GLY A 253 36.99 10.81 -33.84
N ALA A 254 36.15 9.89 -34.28
CA ALA A 254 36.44 8.97 -35.37
C ALA A 254 36.65 9.72 -36.73
N ARG A 255 35.88 10.80 -36.94
CA ARG A 255 36.01 11.64 -38.19
C ARG A 255 37.26 12.47 -38.16
N LYS A 256 37.76 12.93 -37.01
CA LYS A 256 39.01 13.64 -36.84
C LYS A 256 40.20 12.72 -37.04
N ALA A 257 40.19 11.51 -36.48
CA ALA A 257 41.20 10.50 -36.65
C ALA A 257 41.37 10.03 -38.11
N ARG A 258 40.27 9.99 -38.91
CA ARG A 258 40.32 9.69 -40.36
C ARG A 258 40.86 10.83 -41.21
N LYS A 259 40.85 12.09 -40.73
CA LYS A 259 41.36 13.25 -41.45
C LYS A 259 42.84 13.49 -41.22
N ASP A 260 43.36 12.99 -40.10
CA ASP A 260 44.77 13.12 -39.68
C ASP A 260 45.64 11.89 -40.03
N ALA A 261 45.11 10.92 -40.77
CA ALA A 261 45.88 9.78 -41.29
C ALA A 261 46.70 10.23 -42.51
N PRO A 262 48.04 10.14 -42.50
CA PRO A 262 48.87 10.52 -43.64
C PRO A 262 48.63 9.58 -44.82
N ALA A 263 48.43 10.17 -45.99
CA ALA A 263 48.40 9.45 -47.26
C ALA A 263 49.71 8.71 -47.45
N ALA A 264 49.71 7.38 -47.36
CA ALA A 264 50.82 6.55 -47.75
C ALA A 264 50.95 6.65 -49.27
N GLU A 265 52.04 7.24 -49.70
CA GLU A 265 52.48 7.33 -51.11
C GLU A 265 52.61 5.91 -51.67
N ALA A 266 51.87 5.66 -52.72
CA ALA A 266 52.18 4.59 -53.65
C ALA A 266 53.38 5.07 -54.49
N ASN A 267 54.55 4.47 -54.33
CA ASN A 267 55.59 4.46 -55.30
C ASN A 267 55.90 3.05 -55.78
N GLU A 268 55.80 2.96 -57.06
CA GLU A 268 56.20 1.84 -57.94
C GLU A 268 57.65 1.38 -57.70
N GLU A 269 57.86 0.12 -57.74
CA GLU A 269 58.73 -0.55 -58.73
C GLU A 269 58.52 -2.07 -58.65
#